data_703627f1ae52c6cc1ccbfb8e74cec9c2
#
_entry.id   703627f1ae52c6cc1ccbfb8e74cec9c2
#
_cell.length_a   1.000
_cell.length_b   1.000
_cell.length_c   1.000
_cell.angle_alpha   90.00
_cell.angle_beta   90.00
_cell.angle_gamma   90.00
#
_symmetry.space_group_name_H-M   'P 1'
#
loop_
_entity.id
_entity.type
_entity.pdbx_description
1 polymer ?
#
loop_
_entity_poly.entity_id
_entity_poly.type
_entity_poly.pdbx_seq_one_letter_code
_entity_poly.pdbx_strand_id
1 'polypeptide(L)'
;MKKRRKVLSVMLCAAMIASLAACGSKGDDKKSSDDGGKVKLTFSTSVYVEEPHQKAIDALLEAYSKKEPNVEIEILGAGYDGYWDNITTEILSNNESDMIQVYPENISTYNAIRDGGTFMDLSEYMSDDLKEKLVGQDMCDVDGQTLAISSYAWGTTGIFYRKSMLKDAGVNPDEIKTQEDFRKACKKFTDDGKYAMGVVSGTHAFTVSEWNRLIARPVSNGLYFPNGESEPYTADNVNINAPENVWAAQWWQDFILKDKAAKLVTDKKDSREMFWNGDVPFNMDGPWFVGMCKERDESLMDDIGIIPTV
;
A
#
# COMPACT_ATOMS: atom_id res chain seq x y z
N MET A 1 -6.54 -54.96 22.94
CA MET A 1 -6.59 -53.56 22.44
C MET A 1 -5.78 -52.55 23.28
N LYS A 2 -5.66 -52.68 24.59
CA LYS A 2 -4.88 -51.71 25.43
C LYS A 2 -3.35 -51.74 25.25
N LYS A 3 -2.75 -52.88 24.89
CA LYS A 3 -1.28 -52.97 24.64
C LYS A 3 -0.84 -52.30 23.32
N ARG A 4 -1.64 -52.32 22.23
CA ARG A 4 -1.33 -51.67 20.96
C ARG A 4 -1.39 -50.12 21.05
N ARG A 5 -2.26 -49.54 21.88
CA ARG A 5 -2.32 -48.10 22.09
C ARG A 5 -1.11 -47.53 22.84
N LYS A 6 -0.53 -48.29 23.79
CA LYS A 6 0.69 -47.87 24.50
C LYS A 6 1.92 -47.87 23.62
N VAL A 7 2.04 -48.82 22.68
CA VAL A 7 3.18 -48.86 21.74
C VAL A 7 3.08 -47.75 20.73
N LEU A 8 1.88 -47.38 20.24
CA LEU A 8 1.71 -46.24 19.33
C LEU A 8 2.03 -44.89 19.99
N SER A 9 1.65 -44.72 21.28
CA SER A 9 1.98 -43.48 22.02
C SER A 9 3.48 -43.32 22.29
N VAL A 10 4.20 -44.41 22.54
CA VAL A 10 5.64 -44.36 22.75
C VAL A 10 6.39 -44.09 21.44
N MET A 11 5.93 -44.61 20.29
CA MET A 11 6.51 -44.30 18.98
C MET A 11 6.27 -42.84 18.56
N LEU A 12 5.10 -42.26 18.87
CA LEU A 12 4.80 -40.86 18.59
C LEU A 12 5.65 -39.89 19.42
N CYS A 13 5.89 -40.23 20.71
CA CYS A 13 6.78 -39.43 21.57
C CYS A 13 8.27 -39.56 21.15
N ALA A 14 8.71 -40.72 20.68
CA ALA A 14 10.08 -40.89 20.17
C ALA A 14 10.32 -40.13 18.86
N ALA A 15 9.31 -40.00 18.00
CA ALA A 15 9.40 -39.21 16.78
C ALA A 15 9.47 -37.68 17.07
N MET A 16 8.79 -37.20 18.12
CA MET A 16 8.88 -35.79 18.53
C MET A 16 10.19 -35.44 19.24
N ILE A 17 10.83 -36.39 19.91
CA ILE A 17 12.14 -36.15 20.55
C ILE A 17 13.27 -36.16 19.51
N ALA A 18 13.13 -36.90 18.43
CA ALA A 18 14.10 -36.89 17.32
C ALA A 18 14.06 -35.57 16.50
N SER A 19 12.93 -34.88 16.46
CA SER A 19 12.81 -33.55 15.81
C SER A 19 13.36 -32.40 16.67
N LEU A 20 13.46 -32.56 17.98
CA LEU A 20 14.03 -31.56 18.91
C LEU A 20 15.57 -31.66 19.04
N ALA A 21 16.19 -32.77 18.62
CA ALA A 21 17.62 -32.93 18.65
C ALA A 21 18.33 -32.35 17.41
N ALA A 22 17.58 -31.86 16.41
CA ALA A 22 18.13 -31.22 15.22
C ALA A 22 18.29 -29.69 15.37
N CYS A 23 17.84 -29.09 16.49
CA CYS A 23 17.94 -27.65 16.76
C CYS A 23 18.95 -27.31 17.87
N GLY A 24 20.05 -28.02 17.96
CA GLY A 24 21.11 -27.79 18.95
C GLY A 24 22.51 -27.86 18.31
N SER A 25 22.81 -26.93 17.43
CA SER A 25 24.20 -26.72 17.01
C SER A 25 24.44 -25.20 16.83
N LYS A 26 25.46 -24.76 17.53
CA LYS A 26 26.07 -23.43 17.58
C LYS A 26 26.13 -22.76 16.19
N GLY A 27 26.08 -21.44 16.23
CA GLY A 27 26.29 -20.58 15.06
C GLY A 27 27.49 -21.05 14.23
N ASP A 28 27.15 -21.36 13.02
CA ASP A 28 28.09 -21.42 11.92
C ASP A 28 27.44 -20.67 10.76
N ASP A 29 28.26 -19.84 10.17
CA ASP A 29 27.95 -19.07 8.97
C ASP A 29 27.05 -19.85 8.00
N LYS A 30 25.94 -19.25 7.58
CA LYS A 30 25.20 -19.74 6.43
C LYS A 30 26.16 -19.86 5.26
N LYS A 31 26.77 -21.01 5.09
CA LYS A 31 27.37 -21.40 3.80
C LYS A 31 26.23 -21.40 2.80
N SER A 32 26.23 -20.40 1.92
CA SER A 32 25.49 -20.47 0.67
C SER A 32 25.74 -21.87 0.08
N SER A 33 24.69 -22.63 -0.14
CA SER A 33 24.76 -23.81 -0.95
C SER A 33 25.31 -23.38 -2.31
N ASP A 34 26.48 -23.86 -2.65
CA ASP A 34 27.17 -23.63 -3.91
C ASP A 34 26.37 -24.32 -5.03
N ASP A 35 25.33 -23.65 -5.49
CA ASP A 35 24.54 -24.02 -6.66
C ASP A 35 25.04 -23.19 -7.85
N GLY A 36 26.22 -23.54 -8.33
CA GLY A 36 26.82 -22.98 -9.54
C GLY A 36 27.29 -21.51 -9.44
N GLY A 37 27.54 -21.00 -8.22
CA GLY A 37 28.10 -19.65 -8.01
C GLY A 37 27.12 -18.50 -8.14
N LYS A 38 25.80 -18.75 -8.21
CA LYS A 38 24.78 -17.70 -8.21
C LYS A 38 24.47 -17.19 -6.81
N VAL A 39 24.38 -15.87 -6.67
CA VAL A 39 23.87 -15.20 -5.48
C VAL A 39 22.34 -15.16 -5.59
N LYS A 40 21.65 -15.71 -4.61
CA LYS A 40 20.18 -15.64 -4.52
C LYS A 40 19.80 -14.57 -3.51
N LEU A 41 18.95 -13.65 -3.93
CA LEU A 41 18.38 -12.58 -3.10
C LEU A 41 16.86 -12.67 -3.12
N THR A 42 16.24 -12.22 -2.06
CA THR A 42 14.77 -12.15 -1.92
C THR A 42 14.31 -10.70 -1.87
N PHE A 43 13.16 -10.41 -2.48
CA PHE A 43 12.55 -9.09 -2.45
C PHE A 43 11.07 -9.17 -2.09
N SER A 44 10.71 -8.68 -0.90
CA SER A 44 9.32 -8.54 -0.45
C SER A 44 8.69 -7.25 -0.95
N THR A 45 7.53 -7.37 -1.61
CA THR A 45 6.77 -6.23 -2.13
C THR A 45 5.27 -6.46 -2.08
N SER A 46 4.51 -5.42 -1.73
CA SER A 46 3.05 -5.43 -1.68
C SER A 46 2.37 -5.18 -3.03
N VAL A 47 3.10 -4.69 -4.02
CA VAL A 47 2.52 -4.29 -5.31
C VAL A 47 2.59 -5.38 -6.39
N TYR A 48 3.34 -6.44 -6.17
CA TYR A 48 3.51 -7.52 -7.17
C TYR A 48 2.23 -8.32 -7.45
N VAL A 49 1.21 -8.17 -6.62
CA VAL A 49 -0.12 -8.75 -6.82
C VAL A 49 -0.98 -7.99 -7.84
N GLU A 50 -0.52 -6.81 -8.26
CA GLU A 50 -1.16 -6.00 -9.27
C GLU A 50 -0.46 -6.19 -10.62
N GLU A 51 -1.17 -6.65 -11.65
CA GLU A 51 -0.61 -7.02 -12.94
C GLU A 51 0.28 -5.95 -13.60
N PRO A 52 -0.06 -4.64 -13.59
CA PRO A 52 0.82 -3.61 -14.15
C PRO A 52 2.16 -3.50 -13.42
N HIS A 53 2.15 -3.60 -12.09
CA HIS A 53 3.37 -3.58 -11.29
C HIS A 53 4.18 -4.85 -11.49
N GLN A 54 3.53 -6.01 -11.55
CA GLN A 54 4.19 -7.28 -11.83
C GLN A 54 4.96 -7.20 -13.15
N LYS A 55 4.30 -6.78 -14.23
CA LYS A 55 4.94 -6.62 -15.54
C LYS A 55 6.15 -5.67 -15.51
N ALA A 56 6.04 -4.56 -14.76
CA ALA A 56 7.13 -3.60 -14.64
C ALA A 56 8.33 -4.18 -13.87
N ILE A 57 8.06 -4.85 -12.75
CA ILE A 57 9.10 -5.51 -11.92
C ILE A 57 9.76 -6.64 -12.73
N ASP A 58 9.00 -7.49 -13.40
CA ASP A 58 9.53 -8.58 -14.23
C ASP A 58 10.44 -8.05 -15.34
N ALA A 59 10.05 -6.94 -16.01
CA ALA A 59 10.88 -6.31 -17.03
C ALA A 59 12.19 -5.73 -16.46
N LEU A 60 12.15 -5.16 -15.25
CA LEU A 60 13.34 -4.67 -14.55
C LEU A 60 14.27 -5.82 -14.16
N LEU A 61 13.72 -6.92 -13.63
CA LEU A 61 14.49 -8.11 -13.25
C LEU A 61 15.12 -8.78 -14.48
N GLU A 62 14.39 -8.85 -15.59
CA GLU A 62 14.92 -9.34 -16.87
C GLU A 62 16.08 -8.47 -17.37
N ALA A 63 15.93 -7.14 -17.28
CA ALA A 63 17.01 -6.23 -17.67
C ALA A 63 18.21 -6.33 -16.74
N TYR A 64 17.99 -6.52 -15.44
CA TYR A 64 19.04 -6.68 -14.45
C TYR A 64 19.81 -8.00 -14.62
N SER A 65 19.12 -9.12 -14.85
CA SER A 65 19.73 -10.43 -15.06
C SER A 65 20.69 -10.48 -16.26
N LYS A 66 20.50 -9.61 -17.25
CA LYS A 66 21.41 -9.45 -18.40
C LYS A 66 22.71 -8.75 -18.02
N LYS A 67 22.67 -7.88 -16.99
CA LYS A 67 23.87 -7.18 -16.47
C LYS A 67 24.59 -8.01 -15.43
N GLU A 68 23.83 -8.68 -14.56
CA GLU A 68 24.34 -9.45 -13.43
C GLU A 68 23.83 -10.90 -13.51
N PRO A 69 24.34 -11.72 -14.45
CA PRO A 69 23.81 -13.06 -14.70
C PRO A 69 24.05 -14.05 -13.53
N ASN A 70 24.91 -13.68 -12.60
CA ASN A 70 25.19 -14.46 -11.40
C ASN A 70 24.29 -14.08 -10.20
N VAL A 71 23.37 -13.14 -10.36
CA VAL A 71 22.41 -12.75 -9.32
C VAL A 71 21.02 -13.22 -9.75
N GLU A 72 20.32 -13.89 -8.86
CA GLU A 72 18.93 -14.29 -9.00
C GLU A 72 18.11 -13.63 -7.90
N ILE A 73 17.02 -12.93 -8.26
CA ILE A 73 16.15 -12.27 -7.31
C ILE A 73 14.80 -12.97 -7.33
N GLU A 74 14.40 -13.50 -6.17
CA GLU A 74 13.10 -14.10 -5.94
C GLU A 74 12.16 -13.04 -5.36
N ILE A 75 10.99 -12.84 -6.01
CA ILE A 75 9.96 -11.93 -5.53
C ILE A 75 9.02 -12.65 -4.57
N LEU A 76 8.91 -12.10 -3.37
CA LEU A 76 7.93 -12.51 -2.37
C LEU A 76 6.80 -11.47 -2.36
N GLY A 77 5.78 -11.72 -3.19
CA GLY A 77 4.61 -10.85 -3.32
C GLY A 77 3.59 -11.14 -2.23
N ALA A 78 3.09 -10.10 -1.60
CA ALA A 78 1.92 -10.14 -0.70
C ALA A 78 0.94 -9.03 -1.10
N GLY A 79 -0.36 -9.20 -0.75
CA GLY A 79 -1.32 -8.12 -0.90
C GLY A 79 -1.08 -7.02 0.12
N TYR A 80 -1.69 -5.86 -0.10
CA TYR A 80 -1.57 -4.71 0.83
C TYR A 80 -2.07 -5.05 2.24
N ASP A 81 -3.13 -5.85 2.32
CA ASP A 81 -3.67 -6.30 3.61
C ASP A 81 -2.70 -7.28 4.28
N GLY A 82 -2.32 -6.98 5.49
CA GLY A 82 -1.40 -7.79 6.28
C GLY A 82 0.08 -7.71 5.87
N TYR A 83 0.46 -7.00 4.80
CA TYR A 83 1.85 -6.88 4.37
C TYR A 83 2.76 -6.36 5.49
N TRP A 84 2.34 -5.28 6.15
CA TRP A 84 3.13 -4.64 7.21
C TRP A 84 3.26 -5.51 8.47
N ASP A 85 2.21 -6.24 8.83
CA ASP A 85 2.24 -7.17 9.96
C ASP A 85 3.20 -8.33 9.67
N ASN A 86 3.21 -8.81 8.42
CA ASN A 86 4.13 -9.85 7.98
C ASN A 86 5.58 -9.37 8.03
N ILE A 87 5.90 -8.19 7.45
CA ILE A 87 7.24 -7.60 7.48
C ILE A 87 7.71 -7.40 8.92
N THR A 88 6.85 -6.89 9.81
CA THR A 88 7.17 -6.74 11.23
C THR A 88 7.55 -8.08 11.86
N THR A 89 6.78 -9.13 11.58
CA THR A 89 7.01 -10.48 12.11
C THR A 89 8.31 -11.07 11.55
N GLU A 90 8.59 -10.88 10.26
CA GLU A 90 9.80 -11.34 9.60
C GLU A 90 11.04 -10.68 10.22
N ILE A 91 11.03 -9.35 10.40
CA ILE A 91 12.13 -8.61 11.02
C ILE A 91 12.35 -9.05 12.49
N LEU A 92 11.28 -9.20 13.28
CA LEU A 92 11.37 -9.65 14.66
C LEU A 92 11.94 -11.07 14.79
N SER A 93 11.69 -11.92 13.80
CA SER A 93 12.17 -13.31 13.77
C SER A 93 13.53 -13.49 13.06
N ASN A 94 14.17 -12.42 12.58
CA ASN A 94 15.37 -12.43 11.74
C ASN A 94 15.22 -13.32 10.48
N ASN A 95 14.07 -13.23 9.84
CA ASN A 95 13.71 -14.01 8.66
C ASN A 95 13.15 -13.12 7.54
N GLU A 96 13.47 -11.84 7.57
CA GLU A 96 13.09 -10.91 6.54
C GLU A 96 13.82 -11.16 5.22
N SER A 97 13.24 -10.65 4.14
CA SER A 97 13.85 -10.65 2.82
C SER A 97 15.08 -9.74 2.77
N ASP A 98 16.02 -10.04 1.85
CA ASP A 98 17.21 -9.22 1.62
C ASP A 98 16.86 -7.79 1.20
N MET A 99 15.74 -7.63 0.47
CA MET A 99 15.18 -6.34 0.09
C MET A 99 13.70 -6.29 0.47
N ILE A 100 13.26 -5.16 1.01
CA ILE A 100 11.88 -4.95 1.45
C ILE A 100 11.37 -3.65 0.84
N GLN A 101 10.20 -3.67 0.22
CA GLN A 101 9.50 -2.45 -0.12
C GLN A 101 8.99 -1.78 1.15
N VAL A 102 9.34 -0.52 1.34
CA VAL A 102 8.84 0.31 2.46
C VAL A 102 8.28 1.61 1.92
N TYR A 103 7.37 2.21 2.68
CA TYR A 103 6.94 3.59 2.47
C TYR A 103 7.72 4.52 3.40
N PRO A 104 7.94 5.79 3.03
CA PRO A 104 8.72 6.72 3.85
C PRO A 104 8.27 6.79 5.31
N GLU A 105 6.96 6.79 5.55
CA GLU A 105 6.37 6.82 6.89
C GLU A 105 6.71 5.61 7.76
N ASN A 106 7.14 4.51 7.17
CA ASN A 106 7.43 3.27 7.87
C ASN A 106 8.94 3.04 8.08
N ILE A 107 9.82 3.76 7.39
CA ILE A 107 11.28 3.53 7.43
C ILE A 107 11.80 3.61 8.86
N SER A 108 11.52 4.71 9.57
CA SER A 108 11.98 4.90 10.96
C SER A 108 11.46 3.80 11.88
N THR A 109 10.18 3.44 11.77
CA THR A 109 9.55 2.43 12.60
C THR A 109 10.21 1.06 12.42
N TYR A 110 10.42 0.64 11.18
CA TYR A 110 11.05 -0.65 10.92
C TYR A 110 12.55 -0.65 11.21
N ASN A 111 13.23 0.47 11.00
CA ASN A 111 14.64 0.58 11.37
C ASN A 111 14.85 0.43 12.88
N ALA A 112 13.91 0.93 13.69
CA ALA A 112 13.96 0.86 15.13
C ALA A 112 13.60 -0.51 15.75
N ILE A 113 13.18 -1.49 14.96
CA ILE A 113 12.83 -2.83 15.49
C ILE A 113 14.07 -3.54 16.08
N ARG A 114 15.24 -3.29 15.52
CA ARG A 114 16.51 -3.87 16.01
C ARG A 114 17.39 -2.81 16.63
N ASP A 115 18.07 -3.18 17.70
CA ASP A 115 19.17 -2.38 18.25
C ASP A 115 20.27 -2.24 17.18
N GLY A 116 20.64 -1.00 16.86
CA GLY A 116 21.61 -0.68 15.82
C GLY A 116 21.03 -0.56 14.41
N GLY A 117 19.71 -0.72 14.24
CA GLY A 117 19.00 -0.57 12.97
C GLY A 117 18.72 -1.90 12.26
N THR A 118 17.63 -1.91 11.53
CA THR A 118 17.22 -3.05 10.67
C THR A 118 17.79 -2.91 9.26
N PHE A 119 17.82 -1.67 8.75
CA PHE A 119 18.23 -1.39 7.38
C PHE A 119 19.69 -1.01 7.28
N MET A 120 20.32 -1.39 6.17
CA MET A 120 21.68 -0.97 5.85
C MET A 120 21.70 0.51 5.48
N ASP A 121 22.67 1.25 5.98
CA ASP A 121 22.96 2.60 5.51
C ASP A 121 23.54 2.55 4.09
N LEU A 122 22.80 3.14 3.16
CA LEU A 122 23.14 3.19 1.75
C LEU A 122 23.93 4.45 1.35
N SER A 123 24.25 5.33 2.30
CA SER A 123 24.85 6.65 2.04
C SER A 123 26.14 6.54 1.23
N GLU A 124 26.97 5.53 1.50
CA GLU A 124 28.24 5.30 0.79
C GLU A 124 28.07 4.68 -0.61
N TYR A 125 26.88 4.11 -0.90
CA TYR A 125 26.60 3.42 -2.16
C TYR A 125 25.84 4.30 -3.15
N MET A 126 25.33 5.45 -2.72
CA MET A 126 24.58 6.37 -3.55
C MET A 126 25.37 7.64 -3.83
N SER A 127 25.68 7.86 -5.10
CA SER A 127 26.27 9.14 -5.52
C SER A 127 25.27 10.30 -5.41
N ASP A 128 25.77 11.51 -5.21
CA ASP A 128 24.95 12.73 -5.18
C ASP A 128 24.13 12.88 -6.49
N ASP A 129 24.76 12.60 -7.65
CA ASP A 129 24.09 12.61 -8.95
C ASP A 129 22.92 11.61 -9.05
N LEU A 130 23.01 10.46 -8.38
CA LEU A 130 21.91 9.51 -8.32
C LEU A 130 20.80 10.01 -7.39
N LYS A 131 21.14 10.53 -6.22
CA LYS A 131 20.17 11.08 -5.25
C LYS A 131 19.36 12.22 -5.86
N GLU A 132 20.00 13.13 -6.57
CA GLU A 132 19.34 14.25 -7.25
C GLU A 132 18.35 13.82 -8.35
N LYS A 133 18.58 12.67 -8.98
CA LYS A 133 17.72 12.14 -10.04
C LYS A 133 16.48 11.39 -9.52
N LEU A 134 16.49 10.98 -8.27
CA LEU A 134 15.41 10.19 -7.67
C LEU A 134 14.42 11.14 -6.98
N VAL A 135 13.19 11.13 -7.46
CA VAL A 135 12.11 11.95 -6.86
C VAL A 135 11.78 11.44 -5.47
N GLY A 136 11.82 12.32 -4.46
CA GLY A 136 11.50 11.99 -3.07
C GLY A 136 12.56 11.15 -2.37
N GLN A 137 13.81 11.15 -2.86
CA GLN A 137 14.90 10.41 -2.21
C GLN A 137 15.21 10.93 -0.81
N ASP A 138 15.05 12.22 -0.57
CA ASP A 138 15.17 12.87 0.73
C ASP A 138 14.22 12.31 1.81
N MET A 139 13.09 11.76 1.39
CA MET A 139 12.14 11.06 2.29
C MET A 139 12.66 9.69 2.76
N CYS A 140 13.73 9.20 2.18
CA CYS A 140 14.37 7.93 2.53
C CYS A 140 15.52 8.10 3.53
N ASP A 141 15.83 9.34 3.91
CA ASP A 141 16.87 9.66 4.87
C ASP A 141 16.27 9.74 6.29
N VAL A 142 16.90 9.05 7.23
CA VAL A 142 16.50 9.04 8.65
C VAL A 142 17.76 9.23 9.49
N ASP A 143 17.75 10.23 10.35
CA ASP A 143 18.87 10.55 11.28
C ASP A 143 20.23 10.68 10.57
N GLY A 144 20.23 11.19 9.33
CA GLY A 144 21.43 11.40 8.53
C GLY A 144 21.93 10.16 7.80
N GLN A 145 21.20 9.05 7.82
CA GLN A 145 21.46 7.83 7.07
C GLN A 145 20.47 7.66 5.92
N THR A 146 20.93 7.22 4.77
CA THR A 146 20.07 6.85 3.64
C THR A 146 19.64 5.38 3.78
N LEU A 147 18.43 5.13 4.26
CA LEU A 147 17.96 3.77 4.61
C LEU A 147 17.15 3.08 3.52
N ALA A 148 16.80 3.79 2.45
CA ALA A 148 16.08 3.21 1.32
C ALA A 148 16.42 3.96 0.02
N ILE A 149 15.99 3.37 -1.11
CA ILE A 149 16.10 3.97 -2.44
C ILE A 149 14.68 4.23 -2.95
N SER A 150 14.40 5.47 -3.35
CA SER A 150 13.14 5.83 -3.97
C SER A 150 13.02 5.13 -5.32
N SER A 151 12.12 4.15 -5.42
CA SER A 151 11.94 3.33 -6.62
C SER A 151 10.88 3.88 -7.57
N TYR A 152 9.88 4.58 -7.04
CA TYR A 152 8.85 5.27 -7.78
C TYR A 152 8.18 6.32 -6.89
N ALA A 153 7.59 7.33 -7.53
CA ALA A 153 6.79 8.33 -6.84
C ALA A 153 5.46 8.51 -7.59
N TRP A 154 4.40 8.77 -6.82
CA TRP A 154 3.13 9.20 -7.40
C TRP A 154 2.70 10.50 -6.70
N GLY A 155 2.17 11.42 -7.47
CA GLY A 155 1.93 12.77 -6.94
C GLY A 155 0.47 13.16 -6.82
N THR A 156 -0.45 12.44 -7.44
CA THR A 156 -1.84 12.90 -7.49
C THR A 156 -2.83 11.74 -7.53
N THR A 157 -4.04 12.08 -7.13
CA THR A 157 -5.22 11.24 -7.28
C THR A 157 -6.32 12.06 -7.93
N GLY A 158 -7.32 11.38 -8.48
CA GLY A 158 -8.52 11.98 -9.02
C GLY A 158 -9.74 11.14 -8.71
N ILE A 159 -10.90 11.70 -8.94
CA ILE A 159 -12.16 10.98 -8.87
C ILE A 159 -12.50 10.51 -10.28
N PHE A 160 -12.34 9.21 -10.52
CA PHE A 160 -12.78 8.58 -11.75
C PHE A 160 -14.29 8.44 -11.74
N TYR A 161 -14.92 8.63 -12.91
CA TYR A 161 -16.36 8.46 -13.05
C TYR A 161 -16.74 7.70 -14.32
N ARG A 162 -17.89 7.04 -14.29
CA ARG A 162 -18.52 6.38 -15.44
C ARG A 162 -19.39 7.40 -16.19
N LYS A 163 -18.96 7.78 -17.41
CA LYS A 163 -19.67 8.77 -18.25
C LYS A 163 -21.10 8.35 -18.53
N SER A 164 -21.33 7.08 -18.85
CA SER A 164 -22.66 6.53 -19.09
C SER A 164 -23.57 6.70 -17.88
N MET A 165 -23.10 6.31 -16.68
CA MET A 165 -23.90 6.40 -15.45
C MET A 165 -24.25 7.85 -15.09
N LEU A 166 -23.29 8.79 -15.20
CA LEU A 166 -23.53 10.20 -14.93
C LEU A 166 -24.55 10.78 -15.91
N LYS A 167 -24.41 10.45 -17.21
CA LYS A 167 -25.36 10.88 -18.24
C LYS A 167 -26.77 10.40 -17.95
N ASP A 168 -26.94 9.13 -17.59
CA ASP A 168 -28.25 8.53 -17.30
C ASP A 168 -28.91 9.16 -16.06
N ALA A 169 -28.11 9.59 -15.07
CA ALA A 169 -28.57 10.30 -13.88
C ALA A 169 -28.71 11.82 -14.07
N GLY A 170 -28.37 12.35 -15.25
CA GLY A 170 -28.40 13.78 -15.51
C GLY A 170 -27.38 14.58 -14.69
N VAL A 171 -26.23 13.99 -14.42
CA VAL A 171 -25.12 14.62 -13.70
C VAL A 171 -24.10 15.12 -14.71
N ASN A 172 -23.80 16.41 -14.68
CA ASN A 172 -22.73 17.01 -15.47
C ASN A 172 -21.42 17.02 -14.65
N PRO A 173 -20.38 16.28 -15.02
CA PRO A 173 -19.12 16.24 -14.28
C PRO A 173 -18.43 17.61 -14.22
N ASP A 174 -18.64 18.47 -15.22
CA ASP A 174 -18.06 19.81 -15.25
C ASP A 174 -18.64 20.78 -14.20
N GLU A 175 -19.76 20.42 -13.60
CA GLU A 175 -20.38 21.19 -12.51
C GLU A 175 -19.91 20.75 -11.13
N ILE A 176 -19.12 19.68 -11.01
CA ILE A 176 -18.55 19.22 -9.76
C ILE A 176 -17.25 19.99 -9.49
N LYS A 177 -17.34 21.04 -8.67
CA LYS A 177 -16.22 21.96 -8.37
C LYS A 177 -15.86 22.00 -6.89
N THR A 178 -16.74 21.53 -6.03
CA THR A 178 -16.58 21.52 -4.58
C THR A 178 -16.99 20.18 -3.99
N GLN A 179 -16.57 19.92 -2.75
CA GLN A 179 -17.01 18.74 -1.99
C GLN A 179 -18.54 18.66 -1.89
N GLU A 180 -19.21 19.79 -1.77
CA GLU A 180 -20.68 19.82 -1.72
C GLU A 180 -21.31 19.49 -3.08
N ASP A 181 -20.71 19.91 -4.19
CA ASP A 181 -21.18 19.52 -5.52
C ASP A 181 -20.99 18.03 -5.74
N PHE A 182 -19.83 17.49 -5.32
CA PHE A 182 -19.57 16.05 -5.36
C PHE A 182 -20.58 15.28 -4.52
N ARG A 183 -20.85 15.74 -3.29
CA ARG A 183 -21.84 15.13 -2.41
C ARG A 183 -23.25 15.15 -3.02
N LYS A 184 -23.66 16.25 -3.66
CA LYS A 184 -24.94 16.35 -4.39
C LYS A 184 -24.99 15.38 -5.57
N ALA A 185 -23.89 15.26 -6.33
CA ALA A 185 -23.80 14.30 -7.42
C ALA A 185 -23.94 12.86 -6.89
N CYS A 186 -23.23 12.51 -5.82
CA CYS A 186 -23.31 11.19 -5.20
C CYS A 186 -24.73 10.82 -4.76
N LYS A 187 -25.49 11.78 -4.21
CA LYS A 187 -26.89 11.56 -3.78
C LYS A 187 -27.82 11.10 -4.89
N LYS A 188 -27.49 11.36 -6.16
CA LYS A 188 -28.26 10.86 -7.30
C LYS A 188 -28.20 9.35 -7.49
N PHE A 189 -27.27 8.68 -6.79
CA PHE A 189 -26.99 7.27 -6.94
C PHE A 189 -27.25 6.46 -5.66
N THR A 190 -27.86 7.06 -4.64
CA THR A 190 -28.04 6.39 -3.32
C THR A 190 -29.45 5.84 -3.09
N ASP A 191 -30.30 5.88 -4.10
CA ASP A 191 -31.65 5.33 -4.01
C ASP A 191 -31.63 3.80 -3.99
N ASP A 192 -32.62 3.18 -3.37
CA ASP A 192 -32.83 1.72 -3.32
C ASP A 192 -31.65 0.91 -2.76
N GLY A 193 -30.86 1.50 -1.84
CA GLY A 193 -29.71 0.84 -1.22
C GLY A 193 -28.47 0.76 -2.11
N LYS A 194 -28.44 1.55 -3.18
CA LYS A 194 -27.24 1.73 -4.01
C LYS A 194 -26.27 2.71 -3.36
N TYR A 195 -25.06 2.74 -3.89
CA TYR A 195 -23.96 3.59 -3.41
C TYR A 195 -23.36 4.36 -4.57
N ALA A 196 -22.76 5.51 -4.27
CA ALA A 196 -22.05 6.30 -5.26
C ALA A 196 -20.60 5.85 -5.44
N MET A 197 -19.98 5.32 -4.40
CA MET A 197 -18.61 4.80 -4.47
C MET A 197 -18.35 3.72 -3.40
N GLY A 198 -17.30 2.93 -3.63
CA GLY A 198 -16.68 2.10 -2.60
C GLY A 198 -15.60 2.90 -1.86
N VAL A 199 -15.56 2.78 -0.54
CA VAL A 199 -14.55 3.43 0.31
C VAL A 199 -13.90 2.39 1.19
N VAL A 200 -12.56 2.36 1.19
CA VAL A 200 -11.80 1.44 2.03
C VAL A 200 -11.97 1.81 3.50
N SER A 201 -12.14 0.82 4.34
CA SER A 201 -12.36 0.97 5.77
C SER A 201 -11.46 0.02 6.58
N GLY A 202 -11.44 0.22 7.89
CA GLY A 202 -10.66 -0.63 8.79
C GLY A 202 -9.20 -0.21 8.91
N THR A 203 -8.30 -1.18 9.00
CA THR A 203 -6.85 -0.96 9.22
C THR A 203 -6.05 -0.77 7.94
N HIS A 204 -6.70 -0.85 6.79
CA HIS A 204 -6.03 -0.67 5.50
C HIS A 204 -5.47 0.76 5.35
N ALA A 205 -4.25 0.88 4.82
CA ALA A 205 -3.57 2.18 4.64
C ALA A 205 -4.39 3.18 3.81
N PHE A 206 -5.16 2.70 2.84
CA PHE A 206 -6.03 3.55 2.01
C PHE A 206 -7.19 4.18 2.77
N THR A 207 -7.59 3.67 3.93
CA THR A 207 -8.66 4.27 4.75
C THR A 207 -8.37 5.74 5.06
N VAL A 208 -7.19 6.00 5.60
CA VAL A 208 -6.76 7.37 5.95
C VAL A 208 -6.42 8.16 4.69
N SER A 209 -5.77 7.54 3.71
CA SER A 209 -5.36 8.25 2.51
C SER A 209 -6.55 8.69 1.64
N GLU A 210 -7.62 7.91 1.54
CA GLU A 210 -8.83 8.30 0.83
C GLU A 210 -9.53 9.48 1.50
N TRP A 211 -9.72 9.42 2.84
CA TRP A 211 -10.28 10.53 3.59
C TRP A 211 -9.43 11.80 3.46
N ASN A 212 -8.12 11.68 3.63
CA ASN A 212 -7.21 12.81 3.58
C ASN A 212 -7.21 13.50 2.20
N ARG A 213 -7.19 12.73 1.12
CA ARG A 213 -7.14 13.26 -0.25
C ARG A 213 -8.48 13.80 -0.74
N LEU A 214 -9.57 13.15 -0.38
CA LEU A 214 -10.89 13.58 -0.84
C LEU A 214 -11.40 14.80 -0.08
N ILE A 215 -11.16 14.90 1.22
CA ILE A 215 -11.78 15.87 2.09
C ILE A 215 -10.78 16.73 2.86
N ALA A 216 -9.87 16.13 3.62
CA ALA A 216 -9.09 16.90 4.56
C ALA A 216 -8.14 17.89 3.86
N ARG A 217 -7.38 17.45 2.87
CA ARG A 217 -6.44 18.32 2.14
C ARG A 217 -7.12 19.42 1.32
N PRO A 218 -8.17 19.15 0.54
CA PRO A 218 -8.87 20.21 -0.20
C PRO A 218 -9.45 21.31 0.67
N VAL A 219 -9.88 20.98 1.89
CA VAL A 219 -10.53 21.93 2.80
C VAL A 219 -9.54 22.70 3.66
N SER A 220 -8.56 22.02 4.25
CA SER A 220 -7.63 22.59 5.23
C SER A 220 -6.18 22.52 4.81
N ASN A 221 -5.88 22.21 3.57
CA ASN A 221 -4.59 21.72 3.08
C ASN A 221 -4.15 20.41 3.77
N GLY A 222 -5.06 19.74 4.45
CA GLY A 222 -4.79 18.50 5.19
C GLY A 222 -3.76 18.65 6.30
N LEU A 223 -3.59 19.86 6.81
CA LEU A 223 -2.52 20.17 7.73
C LEU A 223 -2.90 19.81 9.16
N TYR A 224 -2.31 18.74 9.65
CA TYR A 224 -2.36 18.40 11.07
C TYR A 224 -1.36 19.21 11.89
N PHE A 225 -0.42 19.86 11.24
CA PHE A 225 0.57 20.75 11.81
C PHE A 225 0.51 22.12 11.14
N PRO A 226 0.70 23.26 11.87
CA PRO A 226 0.60 24.60 11.31
C PRO A 226 1.60 24.90 10.19
N ASN A 227 2.75 24.23 10.20
CA ASN A 227 3.81 24.38 9.19
C ASN A 227 3.67 23.41 8.00
N GLY A 228 2.48 22.83 7.81
CA GLY A 228 2.32 21.72 6.92
C GLY A 228 2.75 20.41 7.59
N GLU A 229 3.18 19.47 6.79
CA GLU A 229 3.67 18.17 7.30
C GLU A 229 5.19 18.20 7.48
N SER A 230 5.74 19.32 7.97
CA SER A 230 7.16 19.51 8.23
C SER A 230 7.43 19.66 9.72
N GLU A 231 8.64 19.31 10.11
CA GLU A 231 9.10 19.44 11.51
C GLU A 231 8.98 20.88 12.05
N PRO A 232 8.86 21.05 13.37
CA PRO A 232 8.88 20.00 14.39
C PRO A 232 7.52 19.33 14.61
N TYR A 233 7.48 18.01 14.75
CA TYR A 233 6.28 17.23 15.08
C TYR A 233 6.15 17.13 16.60
N THR A 234 5.63 18.16 17.24
CA THR A 234 5.47 18.23 18.69
C THR A 234 4.00 18.34 19.09
N ALA A 235 3.70 17.98 20.33
CA ALA A 235 2.34 18.08 20.87
C ALA A 235 1.78 19.53 20.80
N ASP A 236 2.65 20.51 20.99
CA ASP A 236 2.27 21.94 20.95
C ASP A 236 2.00 22.43 19.51
N ASN A 237 2.44 21.65 18.52
CA ASN A 237 2.34 22.01 17.11
C ASN A 237 1.24 21.22 16.36
N VAL A 238 0.48 20.37 17.08
CA VAL A 238 -0.62 19.57 16.49
C VAL A 238 -1.84 20.45 16.25
N ASN A 239 -2.34 20.47 15.02
CA ASN A 239 -3.49 21.24 14.57
C ASN A 239 -4.70 20.36 14.21
N ILE A 240 -4.75 19.12 14.70
CA ILE A 240 -5.77 18.14 14.32
C ILE A 240 -7.20 18.59 14.66
N ASN A 241 -7.34 19.44 15.68
CA ASN A 241 -8.61 19.97 16.16
C ASN A 241 -8.96 21.35 15.54
N ALA A 242 -8.32 21.73 14.45
CA ALA A 242 -8.71 22.94 13.71
C ALA A 242 -10.15 22.82 13.19
N PRO A 243 -10.91 23.91 13.11
CA PRO A 243 -12.29 23.90 12.62
C PRO A 243 -12.45 23.22 11.25
N GLU A 244 -11.49 23.40 10.37
CA GLU A 244 -11.46 22.82 9.03
C GLU A 244 -11.33 21.29 9.08
N ASN A 245 -10.46 20.78 9.95
CA ASN A 245 -10.27 19.34 10.14
C ASN A 245 -11.52 18.70 10.79
N VAL A 246 -12.11 19.39 11.76
CA VAL A 246 -13.39 18.96 12.38
C VAL A 246 -14.52 18.94 11.34
N TRP A 247 -14.58 19.97 10.50
CA TRP A 247 -15.54 20.01 9.39
C TRP A 247 -15.32 18.83 8.41
N ALA A 248 -14.08 18.57 8.03
CA ALA A 248 -13.76 17.48 7.12
C ALA A 248 -14.16 16.11 7.71
N ALA A 249 -13.92 15.90 9.00
CA ALA A 249 -14.31 14.67 9.69
C ALA A 249 -15.86 14.52 9.75
N GLN A 250 -16.58 15.62 10.02
CA GLN A 250 -18.04 15.63 10.04
C GLN A 250 -18.62 15.38 8.64
N TRP A 251 -18.03 16.02 7.61
CA TRP A 251 -18.43 15.80 6.22
C TRP A 251 -18.31 14.32 5.83
N TRP A 252 -17.16 13.70 6.18
CA TRP A 252 -16.90 12.29 5.89
C TRP A 252 -17.87 11.35 6.61
N GLN A 253 -18.12 11.63 7.89
CA GLN A 253 -19.09 10.89 8.67
C GLN A 253 -20.50 10.99 8.04
N ASP A 254 -20.93 12.20 7.68
CA ASP A 254 -22.21 12.44 7.06
C ASP A 254 -22.34 11.74 5.69
N PHE A 255 -21.31 11.81 4.88
CA PHE A 255 -21.23 11.16 3.56
C PHE A 255 -21.45 9.64 3.65
N ILE A 256 -20.86 9.01 4.65
CA ILE A 256 -20.94 7.57 4.85
C ILE A 256 -22.24 7.18 5.56
N LEU A 257 -22.55 7.80 6.69
CA LEU A 257 -23.60 7.32 7.59
C LEU A 257 -24.96 7.93 7.31
N LYS A 258 -25.02 9.22 6.97
CA LYS A 258 -26.26 9.98 6.79
C LYS A 258 -26.72 9.93 5.34
N ASP A 259 -25.85 10.23 4.39
CA ASP A 259 -26.16 10.21 2.97
C ASP A 259 -26.10 8.80 2.39
N LYS A 260 -25.42 7.88 3.06
CA LYS A 260 -25.17 6.51 2.61
C LYS A 260 -24.57 6.46 1.20
N ALA A 261 -23.75 7.47 0.89
CA ALA A 261 -23.17 7.62 -0.45
C ALA A 261 -22.00 6.64 -0.70
N ALA A 262 -21.34 6.18 0.37
CA ALA A 262 -20.24 5.26 0.27
C ALA A 262 -20.58 3.89 0.87
N LYS A 263 -20.23 2.82 0.14
CA LYS A 263 -20.16 1.46 0.68
C LYS A 263 -18.78 1.25 1.28
N LEU A 264 -18.73 0.87 2.56
CA LEU A 264 -17.49 0.48 3.19
C LEU A 264 -17.06 -0.88 2.67
N VAL A 265 -15.82 -0.96 2.21
CA VAL A 265 -15.17 -2.19 1.73
C VAL A 265 -13.88 -2.42 2.51
N THR A 266 -13.40 -3.65 2.54
CA THR A 266 -12.21 -4.02 3.31
C THR A 266 -10.91 -3.80 2.54
N ASP A 267 -10.96 -3.88 1.22
CA ASP A 267 -9.78 -3.74 0.35
C ASP A 267 -10.04 -2.78 -0.81
N LYS A 268 -8.99 -2.15 -1.30
CA LYS A 268 -9.03 -1.26 -2.48
C LYS A 268 -9.49 -2.01 -3.74
N LYS A 269 -9.14 -3.28 -3.85
CA LYS A 269 -9.61 -4.14 -4.93
C LYS A 269 -11.13 -4.19 -5.00
N ASP A 270 -11.82 -4.29 -3.87
CA ASP A 270 -13.27 -4.36 -3.81
C ASP A 270 -13.91 -3.07 -4.34
N SER A 271 -13.36 -1.89 -3.98
CA SER A 271 -13.86 -0.61 -4.50
C SER A 271 -13.68 -0.49 -6.01
N ARG A 272 -12.56 -0.99 -6.53
CA ARG A 272 -12.27 -1.02 -7.98
C ARG A 272 -13.22 -1.96 -8.72
N GLU A 273 -13.48 -3.16 -8.17
CA GLU A 273 -14.44 -4.13 -8.75
C GLU A 273 -15.85 -3.53 -8.84
N MET A 274 -16.31 -2.83 -7.80
CA MET A 274 -17.61 -2.16 -7.84
C MET A 274 -17.70 -1.14 -8.99
N PHE A 275 -16.63 -0.38 -9.22
CA PHE A 275 -16.59 0.60 -10.31
C PHE A 275 -16.55 -0.07 -11.69
N TRP A 276 -15.72 -1.08 -11.87
CA TRP A 276 -15.60 -1.81 -13.14
C TRP A 276 -16.88 -2.52 -13.52
N ASN A 277 -17.57 -3.11 -12.54
CA ASN A 277 -18.86 -3.79 -12.74
C ASN A 277 -20.02 -2.83 -12.97
N GLY A 278 -19.83 -1.52 -12.78
CA GLY A 278 -20.91 -0.53 -12.90
C GLY A 278 -21.86 -0.49 -11.70
N ASP A 279 -21.43 -1.02 -10.56
CA ASP A 279 -22.22 -0.96 -9.33
C ASP A 279 -22.20 0.45 -8.71
N VAL A 280 -21.12 1.20 -8.96
CA VAL A 280 -20.94 2.58 -8.49
C VAL A 280 -20.41 3.49 -9.61
N PRO A 281 -20.86 4.76 -9.67
CA PRO A 281 -20.42 5.71 -10.68
C PRO A 281 -19.04 6.32 -10.43
N PHE A 282 -18.55 6.33 -9.19
CA PHE A 282 -17.31 6.99 -8.82
C PHE A 282 -16.33 6.05 -8.16
N ASN A 283 -15.02 6.27 -8.43
CA ASN A 283 -13.91 5.65 -7.72
C ASN A 283 -12.78 6.67 -7.57
N MET A 284 -12.22 6.81 -6.38
CA MET A 284 -11.05 7.63 -6.16
C MET A 284 -9.79 6.77 -6.30
N ASP A 285 -8.90 7.14 -7.21
CA ASP A 285 -7.67 6.38 -7.43
C ASP A 285 -6.56 7.26 -8.04
N GLY A 286 -5.38 6.69 -8.22
CA GLY A 286 -4.25 7.34 -8.88
C GLY A 286 -4.20 7.11 -10.40
N PRO A 287 -3.19 7.68 -11.09
CA PRO A 287 -3.04 7.60 -12.54
C PRO A 287 -2.92 6.15 -13.07
N TRP A 288 -2.38 5.25 -12.25
CA TRP A 288 -2.26 3.82 -12.57
C TRP A 288 -3.61 3.15 -12.86
N PHE A 289 -4.70 3.68 -12.30
CA PHE A 289 -6.03 3.11 -12.47
C PHE A 289 -6.50 3.15 -13.93
N VAL A 290 -6.01 4.07 -14.74
CA VAL A 290 -6.28 4.11 -16.20
C VAL A 290 -5.78 2.82 -16.87
N GLY A 291 -4.53 2.43 -16.58
CA GLY A 291 -3.96 1.17 -17.07
C GLY A 291 -4.75 -0.04 -16.61
N MET A 292 -5.13 -0.07 -15.34
CA MET A 292 -5.94 -1.15 -14.76
C MET A 292 -7.33 -1.25 -15.41
N CYS A 293 -7.98 -0.13 -15.70
CA CYS A 293 -9.26 -0.10 -16.43
C CYS A 293 -9.09 -0.69 -17.83
N LYS A 294 -8.05 -0.30 -18.56
CA LYS A 294 -7.76 -0.80 -19.90
C LYS A 294 -7.51 -2.32 -19.91
N GLU A 295 -6.75 -2.82 -18.94
CA GLU A 295 -6.47 -4.25 -18.82
C GLU A 295 -7.71 -5.05 -18.42
N ARG A 296 -8.56 -4.48 -17.57
CA ARG A 296 -9.80 -5.12 -17.15
C ARG A 296 -10.81 -5.27 -18.29
N ASP A 297 -11.05 -4.19 -19.02
CA ASP A 297 -11.93 -4.12 -20.19
C ASP A 297 -11.61 -2.85 -21.00
N GLU A 298 -11.10 -3.01 -22.21
CA GLU A 298 -10.71 -1.90 -23.07
C GLU A 298 -11.89 -0.94 -23.36
N SER A 299 -13.12 -1.41 -23.34
CA SER A 299 -14.32 -0.59 -23.53
C SER A 299 -14.54 0.44 -22.42
N LEU A 300 -13.97 0.20 -21.23
CA LEU A 300 -14.00 1.18 -20.14
C LEU A 300 -13.30 2.50 -20.51
N MET A 301 -12.32 2.46 -21.41
CA MET A 301 -11.57 3.66 -21.81
C MET A 301 -12.46 4.73 -22.46
N ASP A 302 -13.53 4.32 -23.13
CA ASP A 302 -14.51 5.24 -23.72
C ASP A 302 -15.49 5.79 -22.68
N ASP A 303 -15.73 5.02 -21.60
CA ASP A 303 -16.74 5.33 -20.57
C ASP A 303 -16.16 5.99 -19.30
N ILE A 304 -14.85 5.98 -19.10
CA ILE A 304 -14.26 6.66 -17.94
C ILE A 304 -13.94 8.12 -18.22
N GLY A 305 -14.10 8.94 -17.19
CA GLY A 305 -13.60 10.30 -17.11
C GLY A 305 -12.97 10.53 -15.75
N ILE A 306 -12.30 11.67 -15.58
CA ILE A 306 -11.59 12.03 -14.35
C ILE A 306 -11.97 13.47 -14.02
N ILE A 307 -12.32 13.72 -12.77
CA ILE A 307 -12.39 15.05 -12.18
C ILE A 307 -11.29 15.19 -11.13
N PRO A 308 -10.71 16.38 -10.94
CA PRO A 308 -9.79 16.62 -9.84
C PRO A 308 -10.47 16.33 -8.50
N THR A 309 -9.70 16.04 -7.49
CA THR A 309 -10.18 16.11 -6.09
C THR A 309 -10.58 17.55 -5.79
N VAL A 310 -11.79 17.73 -5.29
CA VAL A 310 -12.46 19.02 -5.15
C VAL A 310 -12.41 19.56 -3.73
#